data_9b629066a60b44d1a7ee24c70fbcfe8c
#
_entry.id   9b629066a60b44d1a7ee24c70fbcfe8c
#
_cell.length_a   1.000
_cell.length_b   1.000
_cell.length_c   1.000
_cell.angle_alpha   90.00
_cell.angle_beta   90.00
_cell.angle_gamma   90.00
#
_symmetry.space_group_name_H-M   'P 1'
#
loop_
_entity.id
_entity.type
_entity.pdbx_description
1 polymer ?
#
loop_
_entity_poly.entity_id
_entity_poly.type
_entity_poly.pdbx_seq_one_letter_code
_entity_poly.pdbx_strand_id
1 'polypeptide(L)'
;MNEQGTARPQTVIIGASHAGVAAAEQLRGAGYVGGIVILDRLAGRPLERPPLSKAFLQNTEQDDAKFRLRRDEWFAAQDVTLIDGHAVTQIDAAGQTVRLDDRREWGYDNLILATGAVPRQLAAAQGLDRVFVLRDPTHARQLRAAMATSRTAIVIGGGYIGLEAAASMAKAGITVHVIEMAPRLLARVASPQMSDFFASLQQSYGVHIHTGQQQVKIMSKAGGFTGVDFGNGTVIAGDLLLVGIGVVPDTDLAMAAGLDVNNGIVVDARMRTSVPHIYAIGDAARRDDRAVRIESVDNAQCGAAIVAATICGIDPPPVTAPWFWSEQFDVRLQSAGLVPPPSASSRYIVRPGKRDGGFSVWSFDDKRLIAVEAVRDPASYMLGKTCLDRGLSPDLDKLGDPVFDLKAFVAGDK
;
A
#
# COMPACT_ATOMS: atom_id res chain seq x y z
N MET A 1 -17.59 -8.60 33.11
CA MET A 1 -16.85 -8.47 34.41
C MET A 1 -16.20 -9.83 34.67
N ASN A 2 -14.90 -9.86 34.96
CA ASN A 2 -14.25 -11.09 35.42
C ASN A 2 -14.57 -11.31 36.92
N GLU A 3 -14.28 -12.51 37.45
CA GLU A 3 -14.61 -12.88 38.83
C GLU A 3 -14.03 -11.98 39.94
N GLN A 4 -13.20 -10.99 39.58
CA GLN A 4 -12.56 -10.04 40.50
C GLN A 4 -13.13 -8.62 40.43
N GLY A 5 -14.21 -8.36 39.68
CA GLY A 5 -14.87 -7.04 39.60
C GLY A 5 -14.08 -5.94 38.87
N THR A 6 -12.93 -6.24 38.27
CA THR A 6 -12.19 -5.30 37.42
C THR A 6 -12.77 -5.29 36.02
N ALA A 7 -12.96 -4.09 35.44
CA ALA A 7 -13.36 -3.96 34.04
C ALA A 7 -12.36 -4.71 33.15
N ARG A 8 -12.83 -5.43 32.13
CA ARG A 8 -11.93 -6.05 31.13
C ARG A 8 -11.10 -4.96 30.48
N PRO A 9 -9.78 -5.16 30.30
CA PRO A 9 -8.98 -4.21 29.56
C PRO A 9 -9.54 -4.02 28.14
N GLN A 10 -9.47 -2.78 27.61
CA GLN A 10 -10.02 -2.47 26.32
C GLN A 10 -8.97 -1.95 25.35
N THR A 11 -8.89 -2.54 24.17
CA THR A 11 -8.09 -2.03 23.05
C THR A 11 -9.01 -1.39 22.02
N VAL A 12 -8.76 -0.11 21.73
CA VAL A 12 -9.42 0.63 20.65
C VAL A 12 -8.48 0.72 19.46
N ILE A 13 -8.99 0.44 18.26
CA ILE A 13 -8.25 0.48 16.99
C ILE A 13 -8.92 1.52 16.08
N ILE A 14 -8.18 2.51 15.60
CA ILE A 14 -8.70 3.50 14.66
C ILE A 14 -8.29 3.14 13.24
N GLY A 15 -9.27 2.74 12.44
CA GLY A 15 -9.13 2.30 11.05
C GLY A 15 -9.33 0.80 10.86
N ALA A 16 -10.29 0.42 10.00
CA ALA A 16 -10.68 -0.96 9.71
C ALA A 16 -10.15 -1.45 8.34
N SER A 17 -8.90 -1.11 7.98
CA SER A 17 -8.26 -1.69 6.81
C SER A 17 -7.34 -2.86 7.21
N HIS A 18 -6.43 -3.26 6.32
CA HIS A 18 -5.53 -4.40 6.55
C HIS A 18 -4.83 -4.35 7.90
N ALA A 19 -4.31 -3.19 8.31
CA ALA A 19 -3.58 -3.05 9.57
C ALA A 19 -4.50 -3.24 10.79
N GLY A 20 -5.65 -2.55 10.84
CA GLY A 20 -6.53 -2.61 12.00
C GLY A 20 -7.23 -3.96 12.16
N VAL A 21 -7.73 -4.55 11.06
CA VAL A 21 -8.34 -5.88 11.10
C VAL A 21 -7.29 -6.94 11.47
N ALA A 22 -6.08 -6.87 10.91
CA ALA A 22 -5.00 -7.77 11.28
C ALA A 22 -4.59 -7.60 12.76
N ALA A 23 -4.57 -6.36 13.30
CA ALA A 23 -4.27 -6.14 14.71
C ALA A 23 -5.29 -6.82 15.63
N ALA A 24 -6.58 -6.73 15.33
CA ALA A 24 -7.62 -7.43 16.07
C ALA A 24 -7.44 -8.96 16.01
N GLU A 25 -7.13 -9.51 14.82
CA GLU A 25 -6.85 -10.93 14.64
C GLU A 25 -5.61 -11.40 15.42
N GLN A 26 -4.52 -10.64 15.32
CA GLN A 26 -3.26 -10.97 16.00
C GLN A 26 -3.39 -10.85 17.53
N LEU A 27 -4.15 -9.89 18.04
CA LEU A 27 -4.47 -9.78 19.47
C LEU A 27 -5.19 -11.05 19.96
N ARG A 28 -6.22 -11.52 19.25
CA ARG A 28 -6.90 -12.77 19.61
C ARG A 28 -5.99 -13.98 19.48
N GLY A 29 -5.19 -14.07 18.41
CA GLY A 29 -4.19 -15.12 18.23
C GLY A 29 -3.13 -15.16 19.31
N ALA A 30 -2.78 -14.02 19.89
CA ALA A 30 -1.84 -13.89 21.03
C ALA A 30 -2.51 -14.14 22.41
N GLY A 31 -3.79 -14.48 22.44
CA GLY A 31 -4.52 -14.78 23.69
C GLY A 31 -5.07 -13.55 24.42
N TYR A 32 -5.16 -12.38 23.79
CA TYR A 32 -5.75 -11.19 24.39
C TYR A 32 -7.24 -11.42 24.70
N VAL A 33 -7.62 -11.32 25.97
CA VAL A 33 -8.98 -11.58 26.46
C VAL A 33 -9.81 -10.30 26.69
N GLY A 34 -9.19 -9.12 26.50
CA GLY A 34 -9.85 -7.84 26.65
C GLY A 34 -10.84 -7.52 25.54
N GLY A 35 -11.63 -6.45 25.68
CA GLY A 35 -12.50 -5.92 24.63
C GLY A 35 -11.66 -5.41 23.46
N ILE A 36 -12.12 -5.61 22.21
CA ILE A 36 -11.53 -5.02 21.01
C ILE A 36 -12.64 -4.26 20.27
N VAL A 37 -12.39 -2.96 20.07
CA VAL A 37 -13.28 -2.08 19.31
C VAL A 37 -12.51 -1.48 18.15
N ILE A 38 -13.02 -1.67 16.94
CA ILE A 38 -12.49 -1.03 15.72
C ILE A 38 -13.42 0.11 15.33
N LEU A 39 -12.87 1.31 15.17
CA LEU A 39 -13.58 2.52 14.75
C LEU A 39 -13.15 2.86 13.32
N ASP A 40 -14.09 2.99 12.39
CA ASP A 40 -13.77 3.35 11.00
C ASP A 40 -14.69 4.45 10.48
N ARG A 41 -14.09 5.44 9.82
CA ARG A 41 -14.83 6.52 9.14
C ARG A 41 -15.61 6.05 7.91
N LEU A 42 -15.19 4.96 7.28
CA LEU A 42 -15.86 4.41 6.12
C LEU A 42 -17.04 3.53 6.57
N ALA A 43 -18.20 3.78 6.00
CA ALA A 43 -19.36 2.95 6.24
C ALA A 43 -19.26 1.60 5.51
N GLY A 44 -19.80 0.57 6.14
CA GLY A 44 -19.85 -0.79 5.61
C GLY A 44 -18.64 -1.65 6.01
N ARG A 45 -18.64 -2.88 5.51
CA ARG A 45 -17.61 -3.85 5.88
C ARG A 45 -16.27 -3.54 5.25
N PRO A 46 -15.15 -3.74 5.98
CA PRO A 46 -13.80 -3.52 5.49
C PRO A 46 -13.51 -4.34 4.24
N LEU A 47 -13.03 -3.68 3.18
CA LEU A 47 -12.63 -4.31 1.93
C LEU A 47 -11.11 -4.34 1.79
N GLU A 48 -10.61 -5.34 1.06
CA GLU A 48 -9.24 -5.41 0.60
C GLU A 48 -8.90 -4.20 -0.27
N ARG A 49 -7.74 -3.59 -0.05
CA ARG A 49 -7.29 -2.43 -0.84
C ARG A 49 -6.66 -2.82 -2.18
N PRO A 50 -5.84 -3.90 -2.28
CA PRO A 50 -5.20 -4.25 -3.55
C PRO A 50 -6.15 -4.51 -4.72
N PRO A 51 -7.36 -5.07 -4.56
CA PRO A 51 -8.31 -5.22 -5.65
C PRO A 51 -8.87 -3.91 -6.21
N LEU A 52 -8.82 -2.80 -5.45
CA LEU A 52 -9.49 -1.55 -5.80
C LEU A 52 -8.99 -0.93 -7.11
N SER A 53 -7.73 -1.17 -7.50
CA SER A 53 -7.16 -0.73 -8.78
C SER A 53 -7.27 -1.80 -9.90
N LYS A 54 -7.77 -2.99 -9.58
CA LYS A 54 -7.75 -4.19 -10.44
C LYS A 54 -9.16 -4.78 -10.61
N ALA A 55 -9.37 -5.97 -10.02
CA ALA A 55 -10.60 -6.74 -10.15
C ALA A 55 -11.85 -5.96 -9.69
N PHE A 56 -11.72 -5.06 -8.72
CA PHE A 56 -12.81 -4.22 -8.25
C PHE A 56 -13.30 -3.24 -9.33
N LEU A 57 -12.37 -2.58 -10.07
CA LEU A 57 -12.74 -1.68 -11.18
C LEU A 57 -13.35 -2.44 -12.35
N GLN A 58 -12.96 -3.69 -12.55
CA GLN A 58 -13.45 -4.55 -13.62
C GLN A 58 -14.77 -5.27 -13.26
N ASN A 59 -15.18 -5.19 -11.97
CA ASN A 59 -16.38 -5.86 -11.49
C ASN A 59 -17.63 -5.11 -11.96
N THR A 60 -18.41 -5.74 -12.83
CA THR A 60 -19.71 -5.22 -13.32
C THR A 60 -20.86 -5.58 -12.37
N GLU A 61 -20.68 -6.58 -11.50
CA GLU A 61 -21.62 -6.94 -10.46
C GLU A 61 -21.57 -5.88 -9.34
N GLN A 62 -22.71 -5.54 -8.77
CA GLN A 62 -22.77 -4.57 -7.67
C GLN A 62 -22.43 -5.18 -6.31
N ASP A 63 -22.13 -6.47 -6.26
CA ASP A 63 -21.77 -7.17 -5.04
C ASP A 63 -20.27 -7.05 -4.75
N ASP A 64 -19.93 -6.31 -3.71
CA ASP A 64 -18.56 -6.13 -3.22
C ASP A 64 -18.17 -7.19 -2.15
N ALA A 65 -19.04 -8.13 -1.81
CA ALA A 65 -18.84 -9.09 -0.71
C ALA A 65 -17.59 -9.96 -0.90
N LYS A 66 -17.25 -10.30 -2.16
CA LYS A 66 -16.05 -11.07 -2.50
C LYS A 66 -14.71 -10.39 -2.19
N PHE A 67 -14.76 -9.07 -1.95
CA PHE A 67 -13.59 -8.27 -1.61
C PHE A 67 -13.49 -7.95 -0.11
N ARG A 68 -14.36 -8.50 0.74
CA ARG A 68 -14.33 -8.27 2.18
C ARG A 68 -13.07 -8.86 2.81
N LEU A 69 -12.41 -8.10 3.69
CA LEU A 69 -11.26 -8.57 4.47
C LEU A 69 -11.63 -9.74 5.38
N ARG A 70 -12.83 -9.67 5.98
CA ARG A 70 -13.41 -10.73 6.82
C ARG A 70 -14.91 -10.79 6.61
N ARG A 71 -15.48 -11.99 6.79
CA ARG A 71 -16.93 -12.20 6.80
C ARG A 71 -17.56 -11.65 8.10
N ASP A 72 -18.85 -11.38 8.09
CA ASP A 72 -19.55 -10.83 9.25
C ASP A 72 -19.44 -11.71 10.49
N GLU A 73 -19.50 -13.02 10.30
CA GLU A 73 -19.41 -14.01 11.37
C GLU A 73 -18.05 -13.99 12.08
N TRP A 74 -17.00 -13.55 11.39
CA TRP A 74 -15.66 -13.45 11.98
C TRP A 74 -15.62 -12.43 13.10
N PHE A 75 -16.25 -11.26 12.95
CA PHE A 75 -16.27 -10.22 13.99
C PHE A 75 -16.95 -10.73 15.26
N ALA A 76 -18.08 -11.41 15.13
CA ALA A 76 -18.79 -12.02 16.26
C ALA A 76 -17.99 -13.15 16.89
N ALA A 77 -17.41 -14.06 16.09
CA ALA A 77 -16.63 -15.19 16.58
C ALA A 77 -15.33 -14.77 17.31
N GLN A 78 -14.77 -13.62 16.94
CA GLN A 78 -13.57 -13.06 17.57
C GLN A 78 -13.88 -12.05 18.69
N ASP A 79 -15.15 -11.86 19.06
CA ASP A 79 -15.59 -10.85 20.03
C ASP A 79 -14.96 -9.46 19.72
N VAL A 80 -15.06 -9.05 18.44
CA VAL A 80 -14.58 -7.76 17.92
C VAL A 80 -15.76 -6.89 17.56
N THR A 81 -15.88 -5.73 18.20
CA THR A 81 -16.90 -4.72 17.85
C THR A 81 -16.38 -3.82 16.74
N LEU A 82 -17.11 -3.74 15.63
CA LEU A 82 -16.84 -2.78 14.54
C LEU A 82 -17.89 -1.67 14.58
N ILE A 83 -17.43 -0.43 14.72
CA ILE A 83 -18.21 0.79 14.60
C ILE A 83 -17.74 1.50 13.32
N ASP A 84 -18.54 1.40 12.29
CA ASP A 84 -18.25 1.94 10.97
C ASP A 84 -19.10 3.18 10.63
N GLY A 85 -18.65 3.99 9.68
CA GLY A 85 -19.33 5.20 9.22
C GLY A 85 -19.17 6.41 10.14
N HIS A 86 -18.25 6.34 11.14
CA HIS A 86 -18.00 7.42 12.08
C HIS A 86 -16.52 7.72 12.23
N ALA A 87 -16.15 8.98 12.00
CA ALA A 87 -14.76 9.42 12.13
C ALA A 87 -14.40 9.68 13.61
N VAL A 88 -13.23 9.22 14.04
CA VAL A 88 -12.62 9.72 15.27
C VAL A 88 -12.15 11.16 15.04
N THR A 89 -12.59 12.08 15.88
CA THR A 89 -12.29 13.52 15.77
C THR A 89 -11.31 14.01 16.82
N GLN A 90 -11.14 13.27 17.92
CA GLN A 90 -10.26 13.66 19.00
C GLN A 90 -9.72 12.43 19.75
N ILE A 91 -8.48 12.53 20.19
CA ILE A 91 -7.84 11.62 21.14
C ILE A 91 -7.47 12.44 22.37
N ASP A 92 -8.01 12.09 23.53
CA ASP A 92 -7.52 12.56 24.83
C ASP A 92 -6.55 11.53 25.39
N ALA A 93 -5.27 11.78 25.21
CA ALA A 93 -4.22 10.86 25.64
C ALA A 93 -4.10 10.77 27.18
N ALA A 94 -4.40 11.84 27.88
CA ALA A 94 -4.34 11.88 29.35
C ALA A 94 -5.56 11.19 29.98
N GLY A 95 -6.76 11.44 29.43
CA GLY A 95 -8.00 10.78 29.85
C GLY A 95 -8.20 9.39 29.26
N GLN A 96 -7.30 8.94 28.37
CA GLN A 96 -7.38 7.66 27.66
C GLN A 96 -8.75 7.44 26.99
N THR A 97 -9.24 8.46 26.27
CA THR A 97 -10.49 8.39 25.52
C THR A 97 -10.33 8.85 24.08
N VAL A 98 -11.20 8.34 23.20
CA VAL A 98 -11.36 8.82 21.84
C VAL A 98 -12.80 9.26 21.63
N ARG A 99 -13.00 10.34 20.84
CA ARG A 99 -14.33 10.89 20.52
C ARG A 99 -14.63 10.76 19.04
N LEU A 100 -15.82 10.32 18.72
CA LEU A 100 -16.35 10.26 17.36
C LEU A 100 -17.02 11.58 16.94
N ASP A 101 -17.31 11.72 15.65
CA ASP A 101 -18.02 12.84 15.03
C ASP A 101 -19.47 12.98 15.53
N ASP A 102 -20.09 11.90 15.96
CA ASP A 102 -21.42 11.88 16.60
C ASP A 102 -21.38 12.10 18.14
N ARG A 103 -20.21 12.47 18.68
CA ARG A 103 -19.93 12.74 20.09
C ARG A 103 -19.89 11.54 21.03
N ARG A 104 -20.05 10.30 20.53
CA ARG A 104 -19.79 9.11 21.35
C ARG A 104 -18.32 9.06 21.75
N GLU A 105 -18.05 8.56 22.95
CA GLU A 105 -16.70 8.40 23.49
C GLU A 105 -16.42 6.96 23.85
N TRP A 106 -15.18 6.53 23.62
CA TRP A 106 -14.67 5.23 23.98
C TRP A 106 -13.40 5.38 24.83
N GLY A 107 -13.42 4.81 26.03
CA GLY A 107 -12.21 4.67 26.84
C GLY A 107 -11.32 3.55 26.31
N TYR A 108 -10.02 3.64 26.55
CA TYR A 108 -9.07 2.59 26.16
C TYR A 108 -7.97 2.39 27.19
N ASP A 109 -7.51 1.15 27.36
CA ASP A 109 -6.23 0.82 27.98
C ASP A 109 -5.10 0.82 26.95
N ASN A 110 -5.42 0.45 25.70
CA ASN A 110 -4.52 0.52 24.56
C ASN A 110 -5.23 1.15 23.36
N LEU A 111 -4.53 2.05 22.67
CA LEU A 111 -5.00 2.69 21.45
C LEU A 111 -4.06 2.33 20.30
N ILE A 112 -4.60 1.78 19.19
CA ILE A 112 -3.83 1.47 17.99
C ILE A 112 -4.29 2.40 16.87
N LEU A 113 -3.37 3.24 16.37
CA LEU A 113 -3.58 4.10 15.21
C LEU A 113 -3.26 3.32 13.93
N ALA A 114 -4.29 2.93 13.18
CA ALA A 114 -4.22 2.27 11.89
C ALA A 114 -4.88 3.14 10.80
N THR A 115 -4.75 4.47 10.92
CA THR A 115 -5.40 5.49 10.09
C THR A 115 -4.98 5.44 8.63
N GLY A 116 -3.80 4.86 8.35
CA GLY A 116 -3.30 4.64 7.00
C GLY A 116 -2.74 5.91 6.36
N ALA A 117 -3.14 6.17 5.11
CA ALA A 117 -2.66 7.31 4.33
C ALA A 117 -3.76 7.84 3.43
N VAL A 118 -3.68 9.11 3.04
CA VAL A 118 -4.61 9.80 2.14
C VAL A 118 -3.93 10.13 0.81
N PRO A 119 -4.66 10.11 -0.33
CA PRO A 119 -4.11 10.46 -1.63
C PRO A 119 -3.65 11.92 -1.67
N ARG A 120 -2.52 12.15 -2.31
CA ARG A 120 -2.10 13.50 -2.66
C ARG A 120 -3.06 14.09 -3.67
N GLN A 121 -3.48 15.31 -3.41
CA GLN A 121 -4.32 16.09 -4.31
C GLN A 121 -3.46 16.88 -5.31
N LEU A 122 -3.93 17.02 -6.53
CA LEU A 122 -3.36 17.94 -7.50
C LEU A 122 -4.12 19.28 -7.40
N ALA A 123 -3.49 20.30 -6.86
CA ALA A 123 -4.15 21.59 -6.60
C ALA A 123 -4.86 22.17 -7.85
N ALA A 124 -4.23 22.04 -9.04
CA ALA A 124 -4.79 22.50 -10.31
C ALA A 124 -6.06 21.74 -10.77
N ALA A 125 -6.38 20.59 -10.13
CA ALA A 125 -7.53 19.77 -10.47
C ALA A 125 -8.58 19.73 -9.34
N GLN A 126 -8.34 20.44 -8.26
CA GLN A 126 -9.22 20.43 -7.10
C GLN A 126 -10.57 21.06 -7.41
N GLY A 127 -11.64 20.39 -7.04
CA GLY A 127 -13.02 20.84 -7.25
C GLY A 127 -13.54 20.67 -8.69
N LEU A 128 -12.77 20.12 -9.61
CA LEU A 128 -13.24 19.81 -10.95
C LEU A 128 -14.00 18.48 -10.96
N ASP A 129 -15.13 18.47 -11.68
CA ASP A 129 -15.84 17.23 -11.98
C ASP A 129 -14.99 16.30 -12.85
N ARG A 130 -15.19 14.99 -12.71
CA ARG A 130 -14.48 13.94 -13.48
C ARG A 130 -13.00 13.81 -13.13
N VAL A 131 -12.59 14.31 -11.95
CA VAL A 131 -11.27 14.12 -11.36
C VAL A 131 -11.37 13.15 -10.18
N PHE A 132 -10.55 12.12 -10.20
CA PHE A 132 -10.60 11.02 -9.25
C PHE A 132 -9.22 10.77 -8.60
N VAL A 133 -9.27 10.26 -7.39
CA VAL A 133 -8.14 9.60 -6.72
C VAL A 133 -8.56 8.15 -6.43
N LEU A 134 -7.61 7.30 -6.07
CA LEU A 134 -7.91 5.90 -5.75
C LEU A 134 -7.22 5.48 -4.46
N ARG A 135 -8.02 5.26 -3.42
CA ARG A 135 -7.50 4.81 -2.12
C ARG A 135 -8.46 3.87 -1.39
N ASP A 136 -9.74 4.15 -1.44
CA ASP A 136 -10.77 3.43 -0.68
C ASP A 136 -11.91 2.95 -1.60
N PRO A 137 -12.83 2.12 -1.09
CA PRO A 137 -13.93 1.60 -1.89
C PRO A 137 -14.84 2.67 -2.48
N THR A 138 -15.01 3.81 -1.80
CA THR A 138 -15.83 4.92 -2.30
C THR A 138 -15.20 5.54 -3.54
N HIS A 139 -13.91 5.83 -3.50
CA HIS A 139 -13.15 6.29 -4.65
C HIS A 139 -13.21 5.28 -5.82
N ALA A 140 -13.07 3.98 -5.53
CA ALA A 140 -13.11 2.96 -6.58
C ALA A 140 -14.50 2.84 -7.23
N ARG A 141 -15.59 2.95 -6.45
CA ARG A 141 -16.97 2.96 -7.00
C ARG A 141 -17.21 4.18 -7.88
N GLN A 142 -16.77 5.37 -7.45
CA GLN A 142 -16.88 6.61 -8.23
C GLN A 142 -16.09 6.51 -9.54
N LEU A 143 -14.84 6.04 -9.50
CA LEU A 143 -14.02 5.83 -10.68
C LEU A 143 -14.66 4.80 -11.63
N ARG A 144 -15.13 3.66 -11.13
CA ARG A 144 -15.81 2.63 -11.91
C ARG A 144 -17.07 3.17 -12.61
N ALA A 145 -17.88 3.95 -11.91
CA ALA A 145 -19.05 4.59 -12.51
C ALA A 145 -18.65 5.58 -13.63
N ALA A 146 -17.59 6.35 -13.44
CA ALA A 146 -17.08 7.27 -14.47
C ALA A 146 -16.52 6.54 -15.68
N MET A 147 -15.84 5.41 -15.49
CA MET A 147 -15.30 4.58 -16.58
C MET A 147 -16.39 4.13 -17.55
N ALA A 148 -17.59 3.81 -17.06
CA ALA A 148 -18.70 3.33 -17.90
C ALA A 148 -19.17 4.34 -18.99
N THR A 149 -18.84 5.62 -18.82
CA THR A 149 -19.23 6.71 -19.76
C THR A 149 -18.02 7.40 -20.38
N SER A 150 -16.81 6.89 -20.18
CA SER A 150 -15.57 7.47 -20.68
C SER A 150 -15.03 6.71 -21.88
N ARG A 151 -14.42 7.45 -22.81
CA ARG A 151 -13.68 6.90 -23.97
C ARG A 151 -12.18 7.10 -23.81
N THR A 152 -11.79 8.21 -23.17
CA THR A 152 -10.40 8.57 -22.96
C THR A 152 -10.16 8.91 -21.48
N ALA A 153 -9.20 8.23 -20.86
CA ALA A 153 -8.76 8.46 -19.50
C ALA A 153 -7.33 8.99 -19.47
N ILE A 154 -7.11 9.96 -18.59
CA ILE A 154 -5.77 10.45 -18.29
C ILE A 154 -5.41 10.03 -16.85
N VAL A 155 -4.22 9.46 -16.69
CA VAL A 155 -3.65 9.07 -15.40
C VAL A 155 -2.40 9.91 -15.16
N ILE A 156 -2.40 10.74 -14.12
CA ILE A 156 -1.20 11.46 -13.68
C ILE A 156 -0.55 10.67 -12.55
N GLY A 157 0.67 10.20 -12.81
CA GLY A 157 1.49 9.37 -11.94
C GLY A 157 1.69 7.95 -12.44
N GLY A 158 2.93 7.62 -12.79
CA GLY A 158 3.37 6.30 -13.29
C GLY A 158 3.82 5.35 -12.17
N GLY A 159 3.22 5.44 -10.97
CA GLY A 159 3.39 4.48 -9.87
C GLY A 159 2.51 3.24 -10.05
N TYR A 160 2.67 2.24 -9.16
CA TYR A 160 1.94 0.96 -9.26
C TYR A 160 0.41 1.16 -9.35
N ILE A 161 -0.19 1.96 -8.47
CA ILE A 161 -1.66 2.16 -8.47
C ILE A 161 -2.13 2.80 -9.78
N GLY A 162 -1.39 3.81 -10.28
CA GLY A 162 -1.71 4.46 -11.55
C GLY A 162 -1.66 3.48 -12.72
N LEU A 163 -0.61 2.64 -12.79
CA LEU A 163 -0.45 1.64 -13.86
C LEU A 163 -1.46 0.49 -13.77
N GLU A 164 -1.80 0.02 -12.57
CA GLU A 164 -2.85 -0.99 -12.35
C GLU A 164 -4.23 -0.47 -12.78
N ALA A 165 -4.55 0.77 -12.42
CA ALA A 165 -5.79 1.42 -12.86
C ALA A 165 -5.79 1.65 -14.37
N ALA A 166 -4.65 2.08 -14.96
CA ALA A 166 -4.49 2.22 -16.41
C ALA A 166 -4.74 0.89 -17.13
N ALA A 167 -4.16 -0.22 -16.61
CA ALA A 167 -4.40 -1.55 -17.16
C ALA A 167 -5.88 -1.97 -17.05
N SER A 168 -6.55 -1.64 -15.94
CA SER A 168 -7.97 -1.93 -15.75
C SER A 168 -8.86 -1.13 -16.70
N MET A 169 -8.55 0.15 -16.91
CA MET A 169 -9.27 1.01 -17.87
C MET A 169 -9.02 0.58 -19.32
N ALA A 170 -7.79 0.24 -19.68
CA ALA A 170 -7.47 -0.26 -21.03
C ALA A 170 -8.19 -1.60 -21.33
N LYS A 171 -8.26 -2.53 -20.38
CA LYS A 171 -9.08 -3.75 -20.49
C LYS A 171 -10.57 -3.47 -20.66
N ALA A 172 -11.08 -2.36 -20.14
CA ALA A 172 -12.45 -1.90 -20.34
C ALA A 172 -12.67 -1.21 -21.69
N GLY A 173 -11.67 -1.12 -22.57
CA GLY A 173 -11.75 -0.52 -23.88
C GLY A 173 -11.59 1.01 -23.89
N ILE A 174 -11.11 1.59 -22.79
CA ILE A 174 -10.85 3.04 -22.68
C ILE A 174 -9.45 3.31 -23.22
N THR A 175 -9.29 4.34 -24.05
CA THR A 175 -7.98 4.87 -24.46
C THR A 175 -7.32 5.53 -23.25
N VAL A 176 -6.13 5.08 -22.86
CA VAL A 176 -5.47 5.54 -21.63
C VAL A 176 -4.15 6.24 -21.94
N HIS A 177 -3.98 7.43 -21.36
CA HIS A 177 -2.72 8.17 -21.35
C HIS A 177 -2.18 8.25 -19.94
N VAL A 178 -0.98 7.68 -19.68
CA VAL A 178 -0.27 7.80 -18.42
C VAL A 178 0.80 8.88 -18.53
N ILE A 179 0.74 9.86 -17.64
CA ILE A 179 1.64 10.99 -17.59
C ILE A 179 2.50 10.87 -16.32
N GLU A 180 3.81 10.82 -16.49
CA GLU A 180 4.78 10.72 -15.40
C GLU A 180 5.81 11.85 -15.48
N MET A 181 6.02 12.53 -14.38
CA MET A 181 6.99 13.63 -14.26
C MET A 181 8.45 13.11 -14.31
N ALA A 182 8.70 11.94 -13.76
CA ALA A 182 10.01 11.30 -13.78
C ALA A 182 10.37 10.80 -15.19
N PRO A 183 11.67 10.59 -15.50
CA PRO A 183 12.10 10.12 -16.82
C PRO A 183 11.69 8.66 -17.12
N ARG A 184 11.20 7.89 -16.14
CA ARG A 184 10.72 6.52 -16.29
C ARG A 184 9.57 6.22 -15.34
N LEU A 185 8.74 5.24 -15.68
CA LEU A 185 7.71 4.70 -14.80
C LEU A 185 8.35 4.06 -13.56
N LEU A 186 7.62 3.99 -12.45
CA LEU A 186 8.04 3.33 -11.20
C LEU A 186 9.39 3.82 -10.66
N ALA A 187 9.84 5.03 -11.03
CA ALA A 187 11.19 5.53 -10.80
C ALA A 187 11.66 5.46 -9.33
N ARG A 188 10.75 5.53 -8.38
CA ARG A 188 11.04 5.53 -6.94
C ARG A 188 11.03 4.14 -6.30
N VAL A 189 10.51 3.12 -6.98
CA VAL A 189 10.11 1.86 -6.33
C VAL A 189 10.52 0.61 -7.11
N ALA A 190 11.08 0.76 -8.31
CA ALA A 190 11.51 -0.35 -9.14
C ALA A 190 12.85 -0.08 -9.82
N SER A 191 13.55 -1.15 -10.20
CA SER A 191 14.77 -1.09 -10.98
C SER A 191 14.52 -0.51 -12.38
N PRO A 192 15.56 0.04 -13.07
CA PRO A 192 15.41 0.51 -14.44
C PRO A 192 14.86 -0.57 -15.37
N GLN A 193 15.37 -1.80 -15.27
CA GLN A 193 14.94 -2.94 -16.10
C GLN A 193 13.45 -3.27 -15.89
N MET A 194 12.98 -3.20 -14.66
CA MET A 194 11.57 -3.42 -14.36
C MET A 194 10.69 -2.28 -14.87
N SER A 195 11.19 -1.04 -14.81
CA SER A 195 10.51 0.11 -15.44
C SER A 195 10.32 -0.06 -16.94
N ASP A 196 11.38 -0.45 -17.64
CA ASP A 196 11.36 -0.66 -19.09
C ASP A 196 10.41 -1.79 -19.47
N PHE A 197 10.42 -2.87 -18.69
CA PHE A 197 9.48 -3.98 -18.88
C PHE A 197 8.02 -3.52 -18.75
N PHE A 198 7.66 -2.79 -17.67
CA PHE A 198 6.29 -2.34 -17.47
C PHE A 198 5.87 -1.25 -18.47
N ALA A 199 6.79 -0.40 -18.93
CA ALA A 199 6.51 0.54 -20.00
C ALA A 199 6.15 -0.19 -21.30
N SER A 200 6.95 -1.19 -21.67
CA SER A 200 6.69 -2.03 -22.86
C SER A 200 5.39 -2.82 -22.72
N LEU A 201 5.12 -3.39 -21.54
CA LEU A 201 3.87 -4.11 -21.27
C LEU A 201 2.65 -3.19 -21.47
N GLN A 202 2.65 -2.02 -20.84
CA GLN A 202 1.55 -1.06 -20.94
C GLN A 202 1.32 -0.64 -22.40
N GLN A 203 2.39 -0.32 -23.13
CA GLN A 203 2.33 0.07 -24.55
C GLN A 203 1.82 -1.07 -25.44
N SER A 204 2.18 -2.32 -25.17
CA SER A 204 1.70 -3.50 -25.94
C SER A 204 0.19 -3.70 -25.82
N TYR A 205 -0.43 -3.17 -24.77
CA TYR A 205 -1.88 -3.14 -24.58
C TYR A 205 -2.53 -1.80 -24.95
N GLY A 206 -1.81 -0.94 -25.70
CA GLY A 206 -2.34 0.30 -26.24
C GLY A 206 -2.38 1.48 -25.27
N VAL A 207 -1.73 1.38 -24.11
CA VAL A 207 -1.61 2.51 -23.18
C VAL A 207 -0.53 3.48 -23.69
N HIS A 208 -0.86 4.76 -23.80
CA HIS A 208 0.07 5.80 -24.20
C HIS A 208 0.86 6.30 -22.97
N ILE A 209 2.20 6.18 -23.02
CA ILE A 209 3.09 6.59 -21.92
C ILE A 209 3.78 7.90 -22.27
N HIS A 210 3.70 8.88 -21.37
CA HIS A 210 4.34 10.19 -21.46
C HIS A 210 5.19 10.42 -20.21
N THR A 211 6.50 10.15 -20.30
CA THR A 211 7.46 10.38 -19.21
C THR A 211 8.19 11.73 -19.36
N GLY A 212 8.82 12.20 -18.28
CA GLY A 212 9.57 13.46 -18.27
C GLY A 212 8.69 14.73 -18.34
N GLN A 213 7.40 14.59 -18.09
CA GLN A 213 6.43 15.69 -18.23
C GLN A 213 6.34 16.49 -16.91
N GLN A 214 7.27 17.44 -16.75
CA GLN A 214 7.37 18.23 -15.52
C GLN A 214 6.31 19.34 -15.40
N GLN A 215 5.76 19.81 -16.52
CA GLN A 215 4.77 20.89 -16.57
C GLN A 215 3.55 20.43 -17.36
N VAL A 216 2.50 20.09 -16.63
CA VAL A 216 1.21 19.68 -17.23
C VAL A 216 0.13 20.60 -16.70
N LYS A 217 -0.57 21.30 -17.59
CA LYS A 217 -1.74 22.12 -17.26
C LYS A 217 -3.00 21.28 -17.34
N ILE A 218 -3.83 21.36 -16.34
CA ILE A 218 -5.16 20.76 -16.35
C ILE A 218 -6.11 21.67 -17.09
N MET A 219 -6.79 21.13 -18.09
CA MET A 219 -7.80 21.84 -18.85
C MET A 219 -9.19 21.54 -18.29
N SER A 220 -10.00 22.58 -18.20
CA SER A 220 -11.37 22.48 -17.72
C SER A 220 -12.31 23.39 -18.49
N LYS A 221 -13.59 23.03 -18.56
CA LYS A 221 -14.66 23.84 -19.13
C LYS A 221 -15.93 23.68 -18.29
N ALA A 222 -16.54 24.78 -17.90
CA ALA A 222 -17.75 24.78 -17.07
C ALA A 222 -17.62 23.93 -15.78
N GLY A 223 -16.43 23.91 -15.12
CA GLY A 223 -16.17 23.16 -13.90
C GLY A 223 -15.80 21.68 -14.09
N GLY A 224 -15.88 21.14 -15.32
CA GLY A 224 -15.51 19.76 -15.61
C GLY A 224 -14.14 19.65 -16.26
N PHE A 225 -13.42 18.56 -15.97
CA PHE A 225 -12.16 18.21 -16.62
C PHE A 225 -12.37 17.94 -18.11
N THR A 226 -11.46 18.43 -18.98
CA THR A 226 -11.56 18.25 -20.44
C THR A 226 -10.26 17.76 -21.08
N GLY A 227 -9.15 17.71 -20.34
CA GLY A 227 -7.88 17.25 -20.89
C GLY A 227 -6.67 17.85 -20.19
N VAL A 228 -5.52 17.67 -20.80
CA VAL A 228 -4.24 18.21 -20.35
C VAL A 228 -3.48 18.88 -21.50
N ASP A 229 -2.71 19.92 -21.18
CA ASP A 229 -1.79 20.62 -22.08
C ASP A 229 -0.36 20.48 -21.52
N PHE A 230 0.55 19.96 -22.33
CA PHE A 230 1.97 19.80 -21.98
C PHE A 230 2.80 21.09 -22.13
N GLY A 231 2.20 22.18 -22.58
CA GLY A 231 2.88 23.45 -22.74
C GLY A 231 3.82 23.54 -23.96
N ASN A 232 3.94 22.47 -24.72
CA ASN A 232 4.77 22.36 -25.94
C ASN A 232 3.94 22.31 -27.23
N GLY A 233 2.65 22.66 -27.14
CA GLY A 233 1.68 22.56 -28.25
C GLY A 233 0.94 21.19 -28.29
N THR A 234 1.28 20.26 -27.45
CA THR A 234 0.60 18.97 -27.35
C THR A 234 -0.54 19.07 -26.35
N VAL A 235 -1.76 18.84 -26.80
CA VAL A 235 -2.98 18.79 -26.00
C VAL A 235 -3.60 17.41 -26.12
N ILE A 236 -3.95 16.80 -24.99
CA ILE A 236 -4.67 15.51 -24.93
C ILE A 236 -6.04 15.77 -24.30
N ALA A 237 -7.10 15.57 -25.08
CA ALA A 237 -8.47 15.59 -24.56
C ALA A 237 -8.74 14.33 -23.74
N GLY A 238 -9.54 14.46 -22.68
CA GLY A 238 -9.88 13.33 -21.82
C GLY A 238 -11.22 13.50 -21.11
N ASP A 239 -11.91 12.37 -20.89
CA ASP A 239 -13.22 12.33 -20.27
C ASP A 239 -13.15 12.17 -18.76
N LEU A 240 -12.04 11.64 -18.25
CA LEU A 240 -11.75 11.51 -16.83
C LEU A 240 -10.25 11.66 -16.54
N LEU A 241 -9.95 12.14 -15.34
CA LEU A 241 -8.60 12.25 -14.79
C LEU A 241 -8.48 11.40 -13.53
N LEU A 242 -7.52 10.48 -13.48
CA LEU A 242 -7.08 9.80 -12.26
C LEU A 242 -5.77 10.43 -11.77
N VAL A 243 -5.76 10.94 -10.54
CA VAL A 243 -4.58 11.49 -9.89
C VAL A 243 -3.95 10.43 -8.99
N GLY A 244 -2.81 9.87 -9.43
CA GLY A 244 -2.06 8.79 -8.78
C GLY A 244 -0.64 9.18 -8.35
N ILE A 245 -0.44 10.40 -7.83
CA ILE A 245 0.87 10.98 -7.49
C ILE A 245 1.41 10.62 -6.10
N GLY A 246 0.88 9.54 -5.52
CA GLY A 246 1.26 9.03 -4.22
C GLY A 246 0.31 9.45 -3.10
N VAL A 247 0.71 9.12 -1.87
CA VAL A 247 -0.08 9.35 -0.66
C VAL A 247 0.73 10.12 0.39
N VAL A 248 0.03 10.64 1.39
CA VAL A 248 0.62 11.16 2.64
C VAL A 248 0.05 10.36 3.82
N PRO A 249 0.84 10.07 4.86
CA PRO A 249 0.32 9.37 6.03
C PRO A 249 -0.75 10.23 6.70
N ASP A 250 -1.82 9.57 7.15
CA ASP A 250 -2.94 10.22 7.88
C ASP A 250 -2.55 10.36 9.35
N THR A 251 -1.97 11.51 9.71
CA THR A 251 -1.35 11.77 11.01
C THR A 251 -2.01 12.88 11.82
N ASP A 252 -3.10 13.47 11.33
CA ASP A 252 -3.72 14.66 11.94
C ASP A 252 -4.17 14.39 13.38
N LEU A 253 -4.82 13.24 13.62
CA LEU A 253 -5.22 12.83 14.98
C LEU A 253 -4.02 12.65 15.91
N ALA A 254 -2.92 12.06 15.39
CA ALA A 254 -1.71 11.86 16.18
C ALA A 254 -1.03 13.18 16.53
N MET A 255 -0.92 14.11 15.59
CA MET A 255 -0.38 15.45 15.81
C MET A 255 -1.23 16.22 16.83
N ALA A 256 -2.55 16.19 16.70
CA ALA A 256 -3.46 16.86 17.62
C ALA A 256 -3.39 16.28 19.04
N ALA A 257 -3.05 15.00 19.19
CA ALA A 257 -2.83 14.33 20.47
C ALA A 257 -1.40 14.48 21.02
N GLY A 258 -0.53 15.24 20.36
CA GLY A 258 0.85 15.51 20.79
C GLY A 258 1.85 14.37 20.54
N LEU A 259 1.55 13.45 19.64
CA LEU A 259 2.47 12.38 19.26
C LEU A 259 3.54 12.90 18.28
N ASP A 260 4.73 12.28 18.32
CA ASP A 260 5.81 12.59 17.40
C ASP A 260 5.46 12.12 15.97
N VAL A 261 5.55 13.06 15.03
CA VAL A 261 5.27 12.82 13.60
C VAL A 261 6.43 13.30 12.73
N ASN A 262 6.91 12.41 11.86
CA ASN A 262 7.91 12.71 10.84
C ASN A 262 7.70 11.79 9.63
N ASN A 263 7.01 12.27 8.58
CA ASN A 263 6.57 11.47 7.44
C ASN A 263 5.87 10.15 7.86
N GLY A 264 5.03 10.25 8.90
CA GLY A 264 4.32 9.18 9.58
C GLY A 264 4.42 9.34 11.09
N ILE A 265 3.57 8.65 11.83
CA ILE A 265 3.62 8.58 13.28
C ILE A 265 4.89 7.82 13.66
N VAL A 266 5.78 8.44 14.43
CA VAL A 266 7.05 7.84 14.83
C VAL A 266 6.80 6.73 15.86
N VAL A 267 7.33 5.54 15.59
CA VAL A 267 7.20 4.38 16.48
C VAL A 267 8.54 3.67 16.66
N ASP A 268 8.72 3.08 17.83
CA ASP A 268 9.86 2.21 18.13
C ASP A 268 9.72 0.82 17.46
N ALA A 269 10.69 -0.06 17.71
CA ALA A 269 10.67 -1.44 17.20
C ALA A 269 9.49 -2.29 17.69
N ARG A 270 8.79 -1.86 18.76
CA ARG A 270 7.59 -2.49 19.32
C ARG A 270 6.29 -1.78 18.94
N MET A 271 6.33 -0.89 17.95
CA MET A 271 5.21 -0.06 17.47
C MET A 271 4.64 0.92 18.52
N ARG A 272 5.39 1.27 19.56
CA ARG A 272 5.01 2.27 20.56
C ARG A 272 5.29 3.66 20.01
N THR A 273 4.37 4.60 20.26
CA THR A 273 4.56 6.03 19.97
C THR A 273 5.30 6.72 21.12
N SER A 274 5.50 8.04 21.02
CA SER A 274 6.04 8.88 22.09
C SER A 274 5.11 8.98 23.33
N VAL A 275 3.85 8.56 23.19
CA VAL A 275 2.85 8.59 24.27
C VAL A 275 2.54 7.16 24.72
N PRO A 276 2.63 6.86 26.04
CA PRO A 276 2.32 5.53 26.59
C PRO A 276 0.92 5.07 26.19
N HIS A 277 0.76 3.75 26.02
CA HIS A 277 -0.50 3.09 25.65
C HIS A 277 -1.06 3.44 24.26
N ILE A 278 -0.34 4.26 23.49
CA ILE A 278 -0.69 4.57 22.11
C ILE A 278 0.35 3.95 21.17
N TYR A 279 -0.13 3.24 20.17
CA TYR A 279 0.64 2.53 19.16
C TYR A 279 0.25 3.00 17.78
N ALA A 280 1.12 2.83 16.77
CA ALA A 280 0.74 3.08 15.37
C ALA A 280 1.29 1.99 14.45
N ILE A 281 0.50 1.61 13.44
CA ILE A 281 0.83 0.53 12.50
C ILE A 281 0.38 0.87 11.07
N GLY A 282 0.85 0.07 10.10
CA GLY A 282 0.50 0.22 8.68
C GLY A 282 1.09 1.47 8.04
N ASP A 283 0.39 2.00 7.03
CA ASP A 283 0.89 3.13 6.22
C ASP A 283 1.01 4.45 7.01
N ALA A 284 0.34 4.58 8.15
CA ALA A 284 0.44 5.76 9.02
C ALA A 284 1.73 5.79 9.85
N ALA A 285 2.30 4.62 10.15
CA ALA A 285 3.44 4.48 11.03
C ALA A 285 4.78 4.55 10.29
N ARG A 286 5.78 5.17 10.92
CA ARG A 286 7.17 5.17 10.51
C ARG A 286 8.05 4.69 11.67
N ARG A 287 8.72 3.58 11.51
CA ARG A 287 9.70 3.12 12.51
C ARG A 287 10.90 4.05 12.55
N ASP A 288 11.36 4.39 13.74
CA ASP A 288 12.50 5.30 14.00
C ASP A 288 13.84 4.72 13.50
N ASP A 289 13.96 3.38 13.50
CA ASP A 289 15.13 2.64 13.00
C ASP A 289 15.15 2.46 11.46
N ARG A 290 14.18 3.03 10.71
CA ARG A 290 14.10 2.94 9.25
C ARG A 290 14.16 4.29 8.58
N ALA A 291 14.93 4.36 7.50
CA ALA A 291 15.05 5.58 6.70
C ALA A 291 13.76 5.95 5.96
N VAL A 292 12.93 4.95 5.62
CA VAL A 292 11.71 5.13 4.82
C VAL A 292 10.50 4.48 5.50
N ARG A 293 9.34 5.08 5.29
CA ARG A 293 8.05 4.51 5.63
C ARG A 293 7.63 3.51 4.54
N ILE A 294 7.11 2.35 4.94
CA ILE A 294 6.72 1.28 4.03
C ILE A 294 5.20 1.23 3.90
N GLU A 295 4.71 1.25 2.67
CA GLU A 295 3.29 1.19 2.31
C GLU A 295 3.00 -0.15 1.63
N SER A 296 2.68 -1.18 2.41
CA SER A 296 2.34 -2.50 1.88
C SER A 296 1.43 -3.29 2.83
N VAL A 297 0.71 -4.26 2.29
CA VAL A 297 -0.09 -5.20 3.09
C VAL A 297 0.81 -5.98 4.05
N ASP A 298 1.98 -6.39 3.60
CA ASP A 298 2.98 -7.07 4.43
C ASP A 298 3.38 -6.21 5.65
N ASN A 299 3.74 -4.94 5.43
CA ASN A 299 4.08 -4.03 6.53
C ASN A 299 2.91 -3.82 7.50
N ALA A 300 1.69 -3.74 6.99
CA ALA A 300 0.49 -3.64 7.82
C ALA A 300 0.29 -4.87 8.71
N GLN A 301 0.47 -6.07 8.16
CA GLN A 301 0.37 -7.33 8.89
C GLN A 301 1.53 -7.54 9.88
N CYS A 302 2.76 -7.23 9.48
CA CYS A 302 3.91 -7.28 10.37
C CYS A 302 3.76 -6.33 11.57
N GLY A 303 3.33 -5.08 11.32
CA GLY A 303 3.07 -4.12 12.38
C GLY A 303 1.96 -4.60 13.34
N ALA A 304 0.91 -5.22 12.80
CA ALA A 304 -0.17 -5.80 13.58
C ALA A 304 0.31 -6.93 14.49
N ALA A 305 1.16 -7.83 13.98
CA ALA A 305 1.73 -8.93 14.79
C ALA A 305 2.66 -8.40 15.90
N ILE A 306 3.47 -7.38 15.60
CA ILE A 306 4.37 -6.76 16.57
C ILE A 306 3.58 -6.03 17.67
N VAL A 307 2.56 -5.24 17.33
CA VAL A 307 1.77 -4.51 18.33
C VAL A 307 0.97 -5.45 19.21
N ALA A 308 0.41 -6.52 18.65
CA ALA A 308 -0.30 -7.55 19.42
C ALA A 308 0.64 -8.23 20.42
N ALA A 309 1.83 -8.64 20.00
CA ALA A 309 2.85 -9.22 20.88
C ALA A 309 3.26 -8.24 21.99
N THR A 310 3.42 -6.94 21.64
CA THR A 310 3.78 -5.89 22.61
C THR A 310 2.69 -5.71 23.67
N ILE A 311 1.41 -5.64 23.29
CA ILE A 311 0.28 -5.48 24.21
C ILE A 311 0.11 -6.73 25.08
N CYS A 312 0.32 -7.92 24.53
CA CYS A 312 0.22 -9.18 25.27
C CYS A 312 1.48 -9.52 26.10
N GLY A 313 2.53 -8.71 26.03
CA GLY A 313 3.77 -8.94 26.80
C GLY A 313 4.57 -10.16 26.37
N ILE A 314 4.43 -10.57 25.09
CA ILE A 314 5.21 -11.66 24.48
C ILE A 314 6.26 -11.13 23.50
N ASP A 315 7.20 -11.97 23.10
CA ASP A 315 8.22 -11.58 22.13
C ASP A 315 7.60 -11.40 20.74
N PRO A 316 7.91 -10.27 20.05
CA PRO A 316 7.42 -10.05 18.71
C PRO A 316 8.07 -11.03 17.71
N PRO A 317 7.38 -11.36 16.61
CA PRO A 317 7.95 -12.17 15.56
C PRO A 317 9.17 -11.49 14.93
N PRO A 318 10.11 -12.27 14.36
CA PRO A 318 11.28 -11.72 13.68
C PRO A 318 10.83 -10.86 12.49
N VAL A 319 11.52 -9.74 12.30
CA VAL A 319 11.27 -8.84 11.16
C VAL A 319 11.92 -9.44 9.92
N THR A 320 11.12 -9.69 8.89
CA THR A 320 11.58 -10.18 7.57
C THR A 320 11.75 -9.03 6.59
N ALA A 321 12.41 -9.31 5.45
CA ALA A 321 12.48 -8.37 4.34
C ALA A 321 11.07 -8.03 3.86
N PRO A 322 10.74 -6.74 3.71
CA PRO A 322 9.42 -6.33 3.24
C PRO A 322 9.16 -6.88 1.84
N TRP A 323 7.93 -7.23 1.56
CA TRP A 323 7.57 -7.70 0.24
C TRP A 323 6.30 -7.02 -0.26
N PHE A 324 6.15 -7.05 -1.59
CA PHE A 324 5.09 -6.37 -2.32
C PHE A 324 4.75 -7.14 -3.60
N TRP A 325 3.57 -6.93 -4.15
CA TRP A 325 3.19 -7.42 -5.46
C TRP A 325 2.37 -6.38 -6.23
N SER A 326 2.42 -6.47 -7.56
CA SER A 326 1.54 -5.74 -8.47
C SER A 326 1.03 -6.65 -9.56
N GLU A 327 -0.17 -6.41 -10.01
CA GLU A 327 -0.78 -7.14 -11.13
C GLU A 327 -1.25 -6.14 -12.18
N GLN A 328 -0.68 -6.26 -13.38
CA GLN A 328 -1.02 -5.42 -14.52
C GLN A 328 -1.24 -6.31 -15.72
N PHE A 329 -2.41 -6.24 -16.33
CA PHE A 329 -2.84 -7.14 -17.40
C PHE A 329 -2.80 -8.62 -16.98
N ASP A 330 -1.93 -9.42 -17.61
CA ASP A 330 -1.69 -10.84 -17.33
C ASP A 330 -0.39 -11.08 -16.53
N VAL A 331 0.27 -10.01 -16.12
CA VAL A 331 1.57 -10.06 -15.46
C VAL A 331 1.44 -9.78 -13.97
N ARG A 332 2.04 -10.67 -13.17
CA ARG A 332 2.25 -10.47 -11.74
C ARG A 332 3.73 -10.22 -11.46
N LEU A 333 4.03 -9.07 -10.88
CA LEU A 333 5.29 -8.75 -10.23
C LEU A 333 5.24 -9.20 -8.77
N GLN A 334 6.31 -9.79 -8.28
CA GLN A 334 6.60 -9.99 -6.86
C GLN A 334 7.94 -9.35 -6.53
N SER A 335 8.01 -8.57 -5.46
CA SER A 335 9.23 -7.88 -5.02
C SER A 335 9.48 -8.15 -3.55
N ALA A 336 10.74 -8.35 -3.18
CA ALA A 336 11.22 -8.43 -1.80
C ALA A 336 12.39 -7.48 -1.61
N GLY A 337 12.50 -6.88 -0.43
CA GLY A 337 13.43 -5.78 -0.16
C GLY A 337 12.90 -4.44 -0.65
N LEU A 338 13.75 -3.43 -0.61
CA LEU A 338 13.42 -2.07 -1.07
C LEU A 338 14.43 -1.66 -2.14
N VAL A 339 13.95 -1.40 -3.35
CA VAL A 339 14.76 -0.89 -4.45
C VAL A 339 15.00 0.61 -4.21
N PRO A 340 16.23 1.04 -3.92
CA PRO A 340 16.54 2.45 -3.74
C PRO A 340 16.61 3.17 -5.10
N PRO A 341 16.56 4.50 -5.10
CA PRO A 341 16.95 5.27 -6.28
C PRO A 341 18.35 4.87 -6.74
N PRO A 342 18.61 4.81 -8.05
CA PRO A 342 19.91 4.47 -8.59
C PRO A 342 21.02 5.40 -8.06
N SER A 343 22.15 4.80 -7.67
CA SER A 343 23.36 5.48 -7.19
C SER A 343 24.60 4.92 -7.88
N ALA A 344 25.77 5.47 -7.61
CA ALA A 344 27.03 4.96 -8.16
C ALA A 344 27.36 3.52 -7.70
N SER A 345 26.89 3.12 -6.52
CA SER A 345 27.06 1.78 -5.97
C SER A 345 25.98 0.78 -6.42
N SER A 346 24.89 1.25 -7.04
CA SER A 346 23.82 0.37 -7.50
C SER A 346 24.29 -0.58 -8.60
N ARG A 347 23.98 -1.87 -8.43
CA ARG A 347 24.20 -2.91 -9.44
C ARG A 347 22.90 -3.68 -9.63
N TYR A 348 22.57 -3.99 -10.87
CA TYR A 348 21.34 -4.71 -11.23
C TYR A 348 21.73 -5.92 -12.07
N ILE A 349 21.40 -7.11 -11.58
CA ILE A 349 21.63 -8.36 -12.29
C ILE A 349 20.29 -8.92 -12.77
N VAL A 350 20.15 -9.06 -14.07
CA VAL A 350 18.98 -9.71 -14.67
C VAL A 350 19.24 -11.20 -14.77
N ARG A 351 18.36 -12.01 -14.21
CA ARG A 351 18.40 -13.45 -14.28
C ARG A 351 17.19 -13.95 -15.07
N PRO A 352 17.39 -14.71 -16.17
CA PRO A 352 16.30 -15.35 -16.90
C PRO A 352 15.55 -16.35 -16.01
N GLY A 353 14.23 -16.35 -16.07
CA GLY A 353 13.37 -17.34 -15.41
C GLY A 353 13.21 -18.61 -16.26
N LYS A 354 12.67 -19.65 -15.66
CA LYS A 354 12.39 -20.91 -16.36
C LYS A 354 11.16 -20.87 -17.26
N ARG A 355 10.25 -19.94 -17.01
CA ARG A 355 9.01 -19.77 -17.79
C ARG A 355 9.26 -18.77 -18.91
N ASP A 356 8.55 -18.95 -20.03
CA ASP A 356 8.58 -17.99 -21.13
C ASP A 356 8.21 -16.58 -20.67
N GLY A 357 9.03 -15.60 -21.04
CA GLY A 357 8.91 -14.22 -20.57
C GLY A 357 9.11 -14.02 -19.06
N GLY A 358 9.56 -15.04 -18.33
CA GLY A 358 9.91 -14.95 -16.91
C GLY A 358 11.32 -14.46 -16.70
N PHE A 359 11.51 -13.56 -15.72
CA PHE A 359 12.84 -13.09 -15.30
C PHE A 359 12.77 -12.48 -13.90
N SER A 360 13.95 -12.27 -13.33
CA SER A 360 14.10 -11.52 -12.09
C SER A 360 15.23 -10.49 -12.18
N VAL A 361 15.07 -9.38 -11.47
CA VAL A 361 16.10 -8.36 -11.32
C VAL A 361 16.56 -8.36 -9.86
N TRP A 362 17.85 -8.53 -9.66
CA TRP A 362 18.48 -8.57 -8.35
C TRP A 362 19.24 -7.27 -8.18
N SER A 363 18.84 -6.48 -7.19
CA SER A 363 19.39 -5.15 -6.92
C SER A 363 20.39 -5.22 -5.77
N PHE A 364 21.58 -4.69 -5.98
CA PHE A 364 22.65 -4.66 -5.00
C PHE A 364 23.09 -3.21 -4.73
N ASP A 365 23.52 -2.97 -3.50
CA ASP A 365 24.31 -1.82 -3.11
C ASP A 365 25.74 -2.33 -2.92
N ASP A 366 26.62 -1.99 -3.87
CA ASP A 366 27.92 -2.62 -4.09
C ASP A 366 27.77 -4.14 -4.25
N LYS A 367 28.13 -4.92 -3.24
CA LYS A 367 28.02 -6.41 -3.22
C LYS A 367 26.88 -6.92 -2.35
N ARG A 368 26.19 -6.06 -1.63
CA ARG A 368 25.09 -6.45 -0.73
C ARG A 368 23.79 -6.49 -1.47
N LEU A 369 23.11 -7.64 -1.46
CA LEU A 369 21.75 -7.78 -1.96
C LEU A 369 20.78 -6.91 -1.13
N ILE A 370 19.96 -6.10 -1.80
CA ILE A 370 19.00 -5.20 -1.16
C ILE A 370 17.57 -5.39 -1.62
N ALA A 371 17.37 -5.90 -2.85
CA ALA A 371 16.04 -6.21 -3.34
C ALA A 371 16.07 -7.25 -4.46
N VAL A 372 14.96 -7.93 -4.64
CA VAL A 372 14.70 -8.83 -5.78
C VAL A 372 13.30 -8.54 -6.30
N GLU A 373 13.20 -8.33 -7.60
CA GLU A 373 11.96 -8.14 -8.34
C GLU A 373 11.81 -9.28 -9.34
N ALA A 374 10.67 -9.95 -9.38
CA ALA A 374 10.46 -11.12 -10.25
C ALA A 374 9.12 -11.04 -10.98
N VAL A 375 9.15 -11.27 -12.26
CA VAL A 375 8.00 -11.38 -13.16
C VAL A 375 7.93 -12.80 -13.68
N ARG A 376 6.77 -13.47 -13.51
CA ARG A 376 6.55 -14.88 -13.93
C ARG A 376 7.63 -15.86 -13.42
N ASP A 377 8.39 -15.47 -12.37
CA ASP A 377 9.46 -16.26 -11.76
C ASP A 377 9.34 -16.32 -10.22
N PRO A 378 8.33 -17.03 -9.70
CA PRO A 378 8.13 -17.14 -8.25
C PRO A 378 9.28 -17.84 -7.53
N ALA A 379 10.05 -18.68 -8.25
CA ALA A 379 11.21 -19.36 -7.65
C ALA A 379 12.31 -18.37 -7.28
N SER A 380 12.70 -17.49 -8.20
CA SER A 380 13.69 -16.45 -7.93
C SER A 380 13.21 -15.48 -6.84
N TYR A 381 11.91 -15.11 -6.84
CA TYR A 381 11.34 -14.32 -5.76
C TYR A 381 11.51 -14.98 -4.38
N MET A 382 11.12 -16.25 -4.24
CA MET A 382 11.21 -16.98 -2.97
C MET A 382 12.65 -17.13 -2.48
N LEU A 383 13.56 -17.49 -3.40
CA LEU A 383 14.99 -17.63 -3.06
C LEU A 383 15.61 -16.28 -2.71
N GLY A 384 15.26 -15.22 -3.46
CA GLY A 384 15.72 -13.87 -3.19
C GLY A 384 15.23 -13.33 -1.85
N LYS A 385 13.94 -13.55 -1.52
CA LYS A 385 13.42 -13.22 -0.20
C LYS A 385 14.17 -13.96 0.92
N THR A 386 14.45 -15.24 0.72
CA THR A 386 15.24 -16.02 1.68
C THR A 386 16.67 -15.49 1.82
N CYS A 387 17.31 -15.07 0.73
CA CYS A 387 18.62 -14.42 0.79
C CYS A 387 18.56 -13.14 1.64
N LEU A 388 17.57 -12.28 1.39
CA LEU A 388 17.39 -11.04 2.14
C LEU A 388 17.13 -11.30 3.63
N ASP A 389 16.26 -12.25 3.97
CA ASP A 389 15.92 -12.60 5.35
C ASP A 389 17.12 -13.15 6.12
N ARG A 390 18.06 -13.84 5.44
CA ARG A 390 19.29 -14.42 6.02
C ARG A 390 20.53 -13.54 5.85
N GLY A 391 20.44 -12.38 5.20
CA GLY A 391 21.59 -11.52 4.90
C GLY A 391 22.59 -12.13 3.90
N LEU A 392 22.13 -13.05 3.05
CA LEU A 392 22.94 -13.69 2.01
C LEU A 392 22.99 -12.81 0.76
N SER A 393 24.16 -12.73 0.14
CA SER A 393 24.36 -12.01 -1.14
C SER A 393 25.01 -12.96 -2.14
N PRO A 394 24.31 -13.42 -3.18
CA PRO A 394 24.90 -14.22 -4.24
C PRO A 394 25.99 -13.44 -4.98
N ASP A 395 26.96 -14.18 -5.52
CA ASP A 395 28.01 -13.61 -6.34
C ASP A 395 27.42 -12.98 -7.62
N LEU A 396 27.74 -11.72 -7.87
CA LEU A 396 27.20 -10.94 -8.98
C LEU A 396 27.54 -11.53 -10.35
N ASP A 397 28.76 -12.06 -10.51
CA ASP A 397 29.22 -12.59 -11.80
C ASP A 397 28.56 -13.92 -12.16
N LYS A 398 28.14 -14.69 -11.13
CA LYS A 398 27.48 -16.00 -11.29
C LYS A 398 25.97 -15.88 -11.38
N LEU A 399 25.38 -14.89 -10.70
CA LEU A 399 23.92 -14.80 -10.53
C LEU A 399 23.16 -14.68 -11.85
N GLY A 400 23.72 -13.96 -12.83
CA GLY A 400 23.12 -13.81 -14.17
C GLY A 400 23.15 -15.09 -15.02
N ASP A 401 24.00 -16.06 -14.66
CA ASP A 401 24.11 -17.33 -15.38
C ASP A 401 22.94 -18.27 -14.99
N PRO A 402 22.12 -18.71 -15.95
CA PRO A 402 21.05 -19.67 -15.67
C PRO A 402 21.53 -21.00 -15.08
N VAL A 403 22.79 -21.39 -15.33
CA VAL A 403 23.40 -22.63 -14.82
C VAL A 403 23.74 -22.52 -13.32
N PHE A 404 23.91 -21.31 -12.80
CA PHE A 404 24.18 -21.11 -11.38
C PHE A 404 23.04 -21.64 -10.51
N ASP A 405 23.33 -22.64 -9.68
CA ASP A 405 22.33 -23.24 -8.79
C ASP A 405 22.07 -22.35 -7.57
N LEU A 406 21.17 -21.40 -7.76
CA LEU A 406 20.74 -20.50 -6.72
C LEU A 406 20.10 -21.22 -5.52
N LYS A 407 19.45 -22.38 -5.75
CA LYS A 407 18.83 -23.17 -4.69
C LYS A 407 19.89 -23.81 -3.78
N ALA A 408 20.92 -24.42 -4.39
CA ALA A 408 22.06 -24.95 -3.63
C ALA A 408 22.79 -23.86 -2.86
N PHE A 409 22.99 -22.67 -3.46
CA PHE A 409 23.56 -21.52 -2.77
C PHE A 409 22.77 -21.15 -1.50
N VAL A 410 21.44 -21.03 -1.62
CA VAL A 410 20.56 -20.68 -0.49
C VAL A 410 20.51 -21.79 0.57
N ALA A 411 20.61 -23.06 0.14
CA ALA A 411 20.68 -24.20 1.08
C ALA A 411 22.02 -24.26 1.84
N GLY A 412 23.05 -23.57 1.40
CA GLY A 412 24.40 -23.63 1.97
C GLY A 412 25.21 -24.82 1.46
N ASP A 413 24.73 -25.51 0.44
CA ASP A 413 25.49 -26.57 -0.25
C ASP A 413 26.63 -25.92 -1.06
N LYS A 414 27.88 -26.27 -0.72
CA LYS A 414 29.11 -25.76 -1.36
C LYS A 414 29.34 -26.39 -2.73
#